data_d6805df24bf36b27aea86d8607b86369
#
_entry.id   d6805df24bf36b27aea86d8607b86369
#
_cell.length_a   1.000
_cell.length_b   1.000
_cell.length_c   1.000
_cell.angle_alpha   90.00
_cell.angle_beta   90.00
_cell.angle_gamma   90.00
#
_symmetry.space_group_name_H-M   'P 1'
#
loop_
_entity.id
_entity.type
_entity.pdbx_description
1 polymer ?
#
loop_
_entity_poly.entity_id
_entity_poly.type
_entity_poly.pdbx_seq_one_letter_code
_entity_poly.pdbx_strand_id
1 'polypeptide(L)'
;MNIQIRQMDSQSIHQVDQFNRNSMVNSHIVLQVENNKLTYSIVTVEPYEKILSIEAEDYTTFIDNPQKVIFFADADGNPVGQIKMVPWWNKFAYVEELVVDTEIRGQGVGRALMTRGIEWAKHQNFPGITLETQDNNVPACTFYEKCGFVLRGFDLYAYKNLDNASEIALYWYLIF
;
A
#
# COMPACT_ATOMS: atom_id res chain seq x y z
N MET A 1 -7.48 -21.95 3.37
CA MET A 1 -6.22 -21.29 2.95
C MET A 1 -5.40 -20.99 4.19
N ASN A 2 -4.19 -21.49 4.27
CA ASN A 2 -3.24 -21.19 5.34
C ASN A 2 -2.32 -20.05 4.88
N ILE A 3 -2.42 -18.87 5.52
CA ILE A 3 -1.59 -17.70 5.18
C ILE A 3 -0.39 -17.68 6.12
N GLN A 4 0.82 -17.65 5.56
CA GLN A 4 2.06 -17.49 6.29
C GLN A 4 2.76 -16.20 5.82
N ILE A 5 3.27 -15.41 6.79
CA ILE A 5 4.02 -14.20 6.45
C ILE A 5 5.50 -14.48 6.74
N ARG A 6 6.33 -14.26 5.72
CA ARG A 6 7.79 -14.37 5.83
C ARG A 6 8.49 -13.11 5.30
N GLN A 7 9.67 -12.86 5.80
CA GLN A 7 10.53 -11.80 5.27
C GLN A 7 11.25 -12.27 4.01
N MET A 8 11.43 -11.37 3.06
CA MET A 8 12.28 -11.58 1.89
C MET A 8 13.74 -11.78 2.30
N ASP A 9 14.42 -12.67 1.62
CA ASP A 9 15.85 -12.94 1.74
C ASP A 9 16.51 -13.08 0.35
N SER A 10 17.80 -13.39 0.32
CA SER A 10 18.56 -13.54 -0.93
C SER A 10 18.06 -14.69 -1.83
N GLN A 11 17.38 -15.69 -1.26
CA GLN A 11 16.85 -16.82 -2.03
C GLN A 11 15.48 -16.49 -2.65
N SER A 12 14.71 -15.61 -2.03
CA SER A 12 13.34 -15.25 -2.42
C SER A 12 13.21 -13.90 -3.15
N ILE A 13 14.30 -13.17 -3.32
CA ILE A 13 14.32 -11.85 -4.00
C ILE A 13 13.70 -11.88 -5.40
N HIS A 14 13.84 -12.99 -6.12
CA HIS A 14 13.26 -13.17 -7.45
C HIS A 14 11.73 -13.24 -7.46
N GLN A 15 11.09 -13.39 -6.30
CA GLN A 15 9.63 -13.46 -6.15
C GLN A 15 8.99 -12.08 -5.98
N VAL A 16 9.81 -11.04 -5.77
CA VAL A 16 9.30 -9.67 -5.67
C VAL A 16 8.61 -9.30 -6.97
N ASP A 17 7.45 -8.64 -6.86
CA ASP A 17 6.66 -8.11 -7.97
C ASP A 17 6.03 -9.15 -8.92
N GLN A 18 5.96 -10.41 -8.55
CA GLN A 18 5.37 -11.49 -9.36
C GLN A 18 3.83 -11.57 -9.24
N PHE A 19 3.15 -10.48 -8.87
CA PHE A 19 1.71 -10.47 -8.57
C PHE A 19 0.90 -9.72 -9.62
N ASN A 20 -0.30 -10.23 -9.94
CA ASN A 20 -1.25 -9.50 -10.79
C ASN A 20 -1.81 -8.30 -10.00
N ARG A 21 -1.58 -7.08 -10.52
CA ARG A 21 -1.91 -5.80 -9.88
C ARG A 21 -3.11 -5.11 -10.51
N ASN A 22 -3.61 -5.62 -11.64
CA ASN A 22 -4.70 -4.99 -12.36
C ASN A 22 -5.92 -4.79 -11.46
N SER A 23 -6.61 -3.69 -11.67
CA SER A 23 -7.81 -3.36 -10.92
C SER A 23 -8.86 -2.70 -11.79
N MET A 24 -10.13 -2.93 -11.48
CA MET A 24 -11.24 -2.20 -12.06
C MET A 24 -11.52 -0.98 -11.16
N VAL A 25 -11.48 0.19 -11.76
CA VAL A 25 -11.94 1.43 -11.13
C VAL A 25 -13.39 1.67 -11.51
N ASN A 26 -14.26 1.78 -10.51
CA ASN A 26 -15.70 2.07 -10.66
C ASN A 26 -16.18 3.20 -9.77
N SER A 27 -15.27 3.81 -9.02
CA SER A 27 -15.57 4.90 -8.08
C SER A 27 -14.31 5.71 -7.76
N HIS A 28 -14.52 6.97 -7.34
CA HIS A 28 -13.48 7.90 -6.91
C HIS A 28 -13.80 8.47 -5.54
N ILE A 29 -12.76 8.83 -4.81
CA ILE A 29 -12.83 9.68 -3.62
C ILE A 29 -13.01 11.13 -4.06
N VAL A 30 -14.02 11.80 -3.52
CA VAL A 30 -14.20 13.25 -3.66
C VAL A 30 -13.95 13.91 -2.31
N LEU A 31 -12.89 14.71 -2.25
CA LEU A 31 -12.42 15.36 -1.03
C LEU A 31 -13.30 16.57 -0.64
N GLN A 32 -13.47 16.74 0.65
CA GLN A 32 -14.13 17.90 1.24
C GLN A 32 -13.27 18.41 2.42
N VAL A 33 -13.03 19.71 2.45
CA VAL A 33 -12.30 20.36 3.54
C VAL A 33 -13.23 21.38 4.20
N GLU A 34 -13.62 21.11 5.43
CA GLU A 34 -14.46 21.99 6.21
C GLU A 34 -13.92 22.14 7.63
N ASN A 35 -13.79 23.36 8.13
CA ASN A 35 -13.29 23.66 9.49
C ASN A 35 -11.96 22.93 9.82
N ASN A 36 -11.01 22.91 8.88
CA ASN A 36 -9.73 22.18 8.97
C ASN A 36 -9.86 20.67 9.14
N LYS A 37 -11.01 20.09 8.81
CA LYS A 37 -11.21 18.65 8.76
C LYS A 37 -11.27 18.21 7.31
N LEU A 38 -10.49 17.17 7.01
CA LEU A 38 -10.51 16.50 5.73
C LEU A 38 -11.48 15.33 5.81
N THR A 39 -12.51 15.37 4.97
CA THR A 39 -13.51 14.30 4.83
C THR A 39 -13.63 13.93 3.35
N TYR A 40 -14.34 12.87 3.03
CA TYR A 40 -14.57 12.47 1.65
C TYR A 40 -15.93 11.79 1.48
N SER A 41 -16.38 11.79 0.23
CA SER A 41 -17.46 10.94 -0.26
C SER A 41 -16.96 10.05 -1.38
N ILE A 42 -17.68 8.97 -1.68
CA ILE A 42 -17.37 8.05 -2.77
C ILE A 42 -18.39 8.29 -3.87
N VAL A 43 -17.91 8.54 -5.08
CA VAL A 43 -18.73 8.79 -6.27
C VAL A 43 -18.48 7.69 -7.27
N THR A 44 -19.55 7.07 -7.77
CA THR A 44 -19.50 6.06 -8.83
C THR A 44 -19.14 6.70 -10.16
N VAL A 45 -18.30 6.03 -10.95
CA VAL A 45 -17.92 6.39 -12.32
C VAL A 45 -18.12 5.23 -13.27
N GLU A 46 -18.11 5.49 -14.58
CA GLU A 46 -18.07 4.42 -15.58
C GLU A 46 -16.83 3.56 -15.35
N PRO A 47 -16.99 2.22 -15.28
CA PRO A 47 -15.87 1.33 -14.98
C PRO A 47 -14.79 1.36 -16.05
N TYR A 48 -13.52 1.39 -15.61
CA TYR A 48 -12.36 1.23 -16.49
C TYR A 48 -11.29 0.37 -15.83
N GLU A 49 -10.47 -0.29 -16.65
CA GLU A 49 -9.33 -1.05 -16.15
C GLU A 49 -8.16 -0.12 -15.89
N LYS A 50 -7.51 -0.31 -14.74
CA LYS A 50 -6.26 0.36 -14.37
C LYS A 50 -5.14 -0.68 -14.33
N ILE A 51 -4.15 -0.48 -15.19
CA ILE A 51 -2.93 -1.29 -15.24
C ILE A 51 -1.84 -0.52 -14.52
N LEU A 52 -1.23 -1.13 -13.51
CA LEU A 52 -0.11 -0.55 -12.78
C LEU A 52 1.20 -1.09 -13.33
N SER A 53 2.04 -0.22 -13.85
CA SER A 53 3.43 -0.55 -14.24
C SER A 53 4.31 -0.72 -13.01
N ILE A 54 5.30 -1.59 -13.13
CA ILE A 54 6.33 -1.81 -12.12
C ILE A 54 7.60 -1.14 -12.63
N GLU A 55 8.18 -0.26 -11.84
CA GLU A 55 9.52 0.25 -12.08
C GLU A 55 10.56 -0.73 -11.53
N ALA A 56 11.61 -0.98 -12.31
CA ALA A 56 12.69 -1.86 -11.87
C ALA A 56 13.46 -1.23 -10.71
N GLU A 57 13.61 -1.97 -9.62
CA GLU A 57 14.32 -1.54 -8.41
C GLU A 57 15.38 -2.57 -8.01
N ASP A 58 16.44 -2.13 -7.34
CA ASP A 58 17.42 -3.01 -6.72
C ASP A 58 16.96 -3.46 -5.34
N TYR A 59 16.31 -4.61 -5.28
CA TYR A 59 15.79 -5.20 -4.03
C TYR A 59 16.87 -5.77 -3.11
N THR A 60 18.14 -5.86 -3.56
CA THR A 60 19.25 -6.29 -2.69
C THR A 60 19.44 -5.34 -1.51
N THR A 61 19.04 -4.07 -1.66
CA THR A 61 19.10 -3.05 -0.60
C THR A 61 18.18 -3.32 0.60
N PHE A 62 17.27 -4.28 0.48
CA PHE A 62 16.36 -4.71 1.56
C PHE A 62 16.89 -5.92 2.33
N ILE A 63 17.92 -6.64 1.80
CA ILE A 63 18.50 -7.81 2.46
C ILE A 63 19.34 -7.34 3.66
N ASP A 64 19.10 -7.96 4.82
CA ASP A 64 19.81 -7.65 6.08
C ASP A 64 19.77 -6.17 6.47
N ASN A 65 18.78 -5.43 6.00
CA ASN A 65 18.61 -4.02 6.29
C ASN A 65 17.58 -3.82 7.42
N PRO A 66 17.98 -3.27 8.60
CA PRO A 66 17.05 -3.08 9.69
C PRO A 66 15.98 -2.01 9.42
N GLN A 67 16.24 -1.08 8.50
CA GLN A 67 15.36 0.04 8.20
C GLN A 67 14.41 -0.19 7.02
N LYS A 68 14.65 -1.24 6.22
CA LYS A 68 13.83 -1.58 5.05
C LYS A 68 13.41 -3.04 5.13
N VAL A 69 12.21 -3.34 4.69
CA VAL A 69 11.72 -4.71 4.69
C VAL A 69 10.74 -4.97 3.56
N ILE A 70 10.79 -6.18 3.02
CA ILE A 70 9.73 -6.76 2.21
C ILE A 70 9.25 -8.02 2.93
N PHE A 71 7.93 -8.10 3.17
CA PHE A 71 7.29 -9.32 3.61
C PHE A 71 6.44 -9.89 2.48
N PHE A 72 6.52 -11.19 2.31
CA PHE A 72 5.60 -11.96 1.47
C PHE A 72 4.49 -12.58 2.30
N ALA A 73 3.32 -12.70 1.72
CA ALA A 73 2.27 -13.59 2.17
C ALA A 73 2.25 -14.81 1.27
N ASP A 74 2.48 -15.98 1.85
CA ASP A 74 2.33 -17.25 1.15
C ASP A 74 0.97 -17.87 1.49
N ALA A 75 0.27 -18.36 0.47
CA ALA A 75 -0.92 -19.18 0.62
C ALA A 75 -0.63 -20.56 0.07
N ASP A 76 -0.78 -21.58 0.95
CA ASP A 76 -0.51 -22.98 0.61
C ASP A 76 0.88 -23.19 -0.07
N GLY A 77 1.88 -22.40 0.37
CA GLY A 77 3.27 -22.47 -0.06
C GLY A 77 3.65 -21.61 -1.27
N ASN A 78 2.71 -20.86 -1.84
CA ASN A 78 2.98 -19.96 -2.95
C ASN A 78 2.84 -18.49 -2.52
N PRO A 79 3.73 -17.58 -2.95
CA PRO A 79 3.58 -16.16 -2.67
C PRO A 79 2.35 -15.60 -3.41
N VAL A 80 1.48 -14.90 -2.68
CA VAL A 80 0.22 -14.32 -3.18
C VAL A 80 0.09 -12.83 -2.88
N GLY A 81 1.11 -12.23 -2.31
CA GLY A 81 1.15 -10.79 -2.05
C GLY A 81 2.40 -10.38 -1.31
N GLN A 82 2.65 -9.08 -1.29
CA GLN A 82 3.80 -8.48 -0.58
C GLN A 82 3.43 -7.15 0.05
N ILE A 83 4.21 -6.76 1.06
CA ILE A 83 4.28 -5.39 1.57
C ILE A 83 5.74 -4.95 1.59
N LYS A 84 6.02 -3.76 1.04
CA LYS A 84 7.33 -3.13 1.00
C LYS A 84 7.31 -1.89 1.88
N MET A 85 8.24 -1.81 2.84
CA MET A 85 8.30 -0.73 3.81
C MET A 85 9.71 -0.16 3.93
N VAL A 86 9.78 1.17 3.98
CA VAL A 86 11.02 1.95 4.06
C VAL A 86 10.88 3.10 5.05
N PRO A 87 11.96 3.73 5.53
CA PRO A 87 11.88 4.97 6.27
C PRO A 87 11.46 6.12 5.35
N TRP A 88 10.62 7.03 5.87
CA TRP A 88 10.21 8.23 5.14
C TRP A 88 10.94 9.49 5.64
N TRP A 89 10.96 10.54 4.84
CA TRP A 89 11.64 11.78 5.16
C TRP A 89 11.16 12.43 6.47
N ASN A 90 9.89 12.21 6.86
CA ASN A 90 9.27 12.73 8.09
C ASN A 90 9.39 11.77 9.29
N LYS A 91 10.26 10.76 9.19
CA LYS A 91 10.59 9.74 10.22
C LYS A 91 9.49 8.72 10.52
N PHE A 92 8.42 8.65 9.72
CA PHE A 92 7.47 7.54 9.75
C PHE A 92 8.03 6.34 8.97
N ALA A 93 7.54 5.15 9.28
CA ALA A 93 7.63 4.05 8.33
C ALA A 93 6.69 4.34 7.16
N TYR A 94 7.15 4.12 5.93
CA TYR A 94 6.36 4.32 4.72
C TYR A 94 6.04 2.99 4.07
N VAL A 95 4.75 2.73 3.85
CA VAL A 95 4.33 1.62 2.99
C VAL A 95 4.52 2.07 1.55
N GLU A 96 5.62 1.66 0.96
CA GLU A 96 5.95 1.99 -0.43
C GLU A 96 5.08 1.18 -1.39
N GLU A 97 4.74 -0.05 -0.98
CA GLU A 97 3.82 -0.90 -1.70
C GLU A 97 3.10 -1.89 -0.78
N LEU A 98 1.84 -2.14 -1.09
CA LEU A 98 1.06 -3.27 -0.58
C LEU A 98 0.26 -3.86 -1.74
N VAL A 99 0.61 -5.05 -2.16
CA VAL A 99 -0.07 -5.75 -3.24
C VAL A 99 -0.54 -7.14 -2.80
N VAL A 100 -1.72 -7.52 -3.25
CA VAL A 100 -2.26 -8.87 -3.14
C VAL A 100 -2.73 -9.27 -4.52
N ASP A 101 -2.35 -10.47 -4.95
CA ASP A 101 -2.79 -11.02 -6.23
C ASP A 101 -4.30 -10.92 -6.39
N THR A 102 -4.73 -10.48 -7.54
CA THR A 102 -6.13 -10.13 -7.81
C THR A 102 -7.08 -11.29 -7.50
N GLU A 103 -6.68 -12.54 -7.77
CA GLU A 103 -7.50 -13.74 -7.55
C GLU A 103 -7.70 -14.07 -6.07
N ILE A 104 -6.80 -13.58 -5.20
CA ILE A 104 -6.78 -13.91 -3.75
C ILE A 104 -7.26 -12.73 -2.88
N ARG A 105 -7.65 -11.61 -3.49
CA ARG A 105 -8.15 -10.44 -2.74
C ARG A 105 -9.42 -10.79 -1.94
N GLY A 106 -9.62 -10.07 -0.85
CA GLY A 106 -10.78 -10.25 0.04
C GLY A 106 -10.66 -11.41 1.03
N GLN A 107 -9.59 -12.21 0.99
CA GLN A 107 -9.38 -13.40 1.84
C GLN A 107 -8.47 -13.13 3.06
N GLY A 108 -8.25 -11.87 3.42
CA GLY A 108 -7.49 -11.50 4.63
C GLY A 108 -5.98 -11.33 4.42
N VAL A 109 -5.43 -11.63 3.24
CA VAL A 109 -3.98 -11.55 2.95
C VAL A 109 -3.43 -10.14 3.19
N GLY A 110 -4.08 -9.10 2.65
CA GLY A 110 -3.64 -7.71 2.84
C GLY A 110 -3.63 -7.31 4.32
N ARG A 111 -4.61 -7.78 5.11
CA ARG A 111 -4.64 -7.51 6.56
C ARG A 111 -3.48 -8.21 7.29
N ALA A 112 -3.16 -9.44 6.94
CA ALA A 112 -2.04 -10.17 7.53
C ALA A 112 -0.70 -9.47 7.23
N LEU A 113 -0.49 -9.03 5.97
CA LEU A 113 0.69 -8.24 5.57
C LEU A 113 0.76 -6.91 6.33
N MET A 114 -0.33 -6.15 6.40
CA MET A 114 -0.36 -4.87 7.12
C MET A 114 -0.10 -5.06 8.61
N THR A 115 -0.69 -6.09 9.24
CA THR A 115 -0.43 -6.42 10.65
C THR A 115 1.06 -6.66 10.88
N ARG A 116 1.71 -7.46 10.02
CA ARG A 116 3.14 -7.72 10.11
C ARG A 116 3.98 -6.46 9.90
N GLY A 117 3.58 -5.58 8.97
CA GLY A 117 4.22 -4.29 8.75
C GLY A 117 4.12 -3.36 9.98
N ILE A 118 2.96 -3.34 10.64
CA ILE A 118 2.75 -2.57 11.88
C ILE A 118 3.67 -3.09 13.02
N GLU A 119 3.76 -4.41 13.18
CA GLU A 119 4.65 -5.03 14.18
C GLU A 119 6.11 -4.66 13.92
N TRP A 120 6.57 -4.75 12.67
CA TRP A 120 7.91 -4.36 12.28
C TRP A 120 8.18 -2.88 12.56
N ALA A 121 7.29 -1.99 12.15
CA ALA A 121 7.45 -0.55 12.35
C ALA A 121 7.56 -0.19 13.84
N LYS A 122 6.75 -0.81 14.69
CA LYS A 122 6.83 -0.66 16.16
C LYS A 122 8.17 -1.18 16.71
N HIS A 123 8.62 -2.36 16.26
CA HIS A 123 9.90 -2.95 16.67
C HIS A 123 11.09 -2.07 16.27
N GLN A 124 11.01 -1.38 15.12
CA GLN A 124 12.01 -0.41 14.66
C GLN A 124 11.86 0.98 15.32
N ASN A 125 10.95 1.16 16.28
CA ASN A 125 10.68 2.40 16.98
C ASN A 125 10.23 3.57 16.09
N PHE A 126 9.55 3.28 14.98
CA PHE A 126 8.87 4.33 14.22
C PHE A 126 7.67 4.87 15.01
N PRO A 127 7.36 6.18 14.94
CA PRO A 127 6.23 6.77 15.66
C PRO A 127 4.87 6.41 15.06
N GLY A 128 4.87 5.77 13.89
CA GLY A 128 3.69 5.40 13.13
C GLY A 128 4.05 5.01 11.71
N ILE A 129 3.02 4.82 10.91
CA ILE A 129 3.11 4.47 9.48
C ILE A 129 2.41 5.54 8.66
N THR A 130 2.98 5.87 7.52
CA THR A 130 2.33 6.66 6.47
C THR A 130 2.33 5.91 5.15
N LEU A 131 1.40 6.24 4.29
CA LEU A 131 1.33 5.75 2.92
C LEU A 131 0.63 6.75 2.02
N GLU A 132 0.81 6.58 0.74
CA GLU A 132 0.12 7.33 -0.30
C GLU A 132 -0.69 6.36 -1.16
N THR A 133 -1.85 6.78 -1.60
CA THR A 133 -2.64 6.08 -2.62
C THR A 133 -3.46 7.06 -3.44
N GLN A 134 -3.93 6.63 -4.61
CA GLN A 134 -4.69 7.46 -5.52
C GLN A 134 -6.17 7.54 -5.11
N ASP A 135 -6.83 8.66 -5.44
CA ASP A 135 -8.26 8.90 -5.20
C ASP A 135 -9.18 7.90 -5.91
N ASN A 136 -8.72 7.29 -7.01
CA ASN A 136 -9.44 6.24 -7.73
C ASN A 136 -9.21 4.82 -7.20
N ASN A 137 -8.36 4.65 -6.19
CA ASN A 137 -8.17 3.35 -5.52
C ASN A 137 -9.03 3.25 -4.26
N VAL A 138 -10.35 3.38 -4.43
CA VAL A 138 -11.33 3.33 -3.32
C VAL A 138 -11.24 2.05 -2.49
N PRO A 139 -11.02 0.85 -3.07
CA PRO A 139 -10.82 -0.36 -2.29
C PRO A 139 -9.63 -0.27 -1.32
N ALA A 140 -8.50 0.31 -1.75
CA ALA A 140 -7.33 0.51 -0.89
C ALA A 140 -7.62 1.55 0.19
N CYS A 141 -8.25 2.69 -0.13
CA CYS A 141 -8.65 3.70 0.85
C CYS A 141 -9.53 3.09 1.97
N THR A 142 -10.56 2.33 1.58
CA THR A 142 -11.45 1.64 2.52
C THR A 142 -10.70 0.60 3.37
N PHE A 143 -9.73 -0.08 2.77
CA PHE A 143 -8.90 -1.06 3.47
C PHE A 143 -8.00 -0.37 4.52
N TYR A 144 -7.34 0.74 4.18
CA TYR A 144 -6.49 1.47 5.12
C TYR A 144 -7.30 2.04 6.28
N GLU A 145 -8.49 2.60 6.01
CA GLU A 145 -9.39 3.08 7.08
C GLU A 145 -9.76 1.94 8.04
N LYS A 146 -10.10 0.74 7.52
CA LYS A 146 -10.36 -0.46 8.35
C LYS A 146 -9.12 -0.98 9.09
N CYS A 147 -7.92 -0.61 8.68
CA CYS A 147 -6.67 -0.88 9.40
C CYS A 147 -6.34 0.19 10.45
N GLY A 148 -7.19 1.23 10.59
CA GLY A 148 -7.02 2.30 11.57
C GLY A 148 -6.24 3.51 11.06
N PHE A 149 -5.91 3.57 9.78
CA PHE A 149 -5.33 4.76 9.17
C PHE A 149 -6.37 5.87 9.04
N VAL A 150 -5.91 7.10 9.12
CA VAL A 150 -6.71 8.31 8.95
C VAL A 150 -6.16 9.12 7.79
N LEU A 151 -7.04 9.56 6.88
CA LEU A 151 -6.69 10.48 5.81
C LEU A 151 -6.31 11.85 6.41
N ARG A 152 -5.07 12.32 6.14
CA ARG A 152 -4.52 13.54 6.73
C ARG A 152 -4.02 14.56 5.72
N GLY A 153 -3.92 14.18 4.46
CA GLY A 153 -3.44 15.09 3.43
C GLY A 153 -3.77 14.61 2.03
N PHE A 154 -3.58 15.50 1.08
CA PHE A 154 -3.69 15.20 -0.34
C PHE A 154 -2.77 16.12 -1.13
N ASP A 155 -2.45 15.73 -2.37
CA ASP A 155 -1.70 16.54 -3.31
C ASP A 155 -2.35 16.45 -4.70
N LEU A 156 -2.75 17.58 -5.25
CA LEU A 156 -3.38 17.69 -6.58
C LEU A 156 -2.36 17.64 -7.72
N TYR A 157 -1.08 17.76 -7.43
CA TYR A 157 0.00 17.86 -8.40
C TYR A 157 1.02 16.72 -8.33
N ALA A 158 0.89 15.81 -7.37
CA ALA A 158 1.84 14.70 -7.20
C ALA A 158 2.09 13.92 -8.49
N TYR A 159 1.04 13.73 -9.30
CA TYR A 159 1.11 12.96 -10.56
C TYR A 159 1.09 13.82 -11.82
N LYS A 160 1.19 15.15 -11.70
CA LYS A 160 0.94 16.08 -12.80
C LYS A 160 1.77 15.83 -14.07
N ASN A 161 2.96 15.29 -13.91
CA ASN A 161 3.90 15.02 -15.01
C ASN A 161 4.02 13.52 -15.32
N LEU A 162 3.07 12.69 -14.83
CA LEU A 162 3.01 11.26 -15.03
C LEU A 162 1.78 10.91 -15.91
N ASP A 163 1.71 9.67 -16.35
CA ASP A 163 0.61 9.17 -17.19
C ASP A 163 -0.76 9.26 -16.49
N ASN A 164 -0.76 9.25 -15.16
CA ASN A 164 -1.93 9.39 -14.30
C ASN A 164 -2.16 10.83 -13.78
N ALA A 165 -1.83 11.83 -14.56
CA ALA A 165 -1.86 13.27 -14.21
C ALA A 165 -3.21 13.81 -13.68
N SER A 166 -4.31 13.09 -13.89
CA SER A 166 -5.65 13.46 -13.39
C SER A 166 -5.95 12.88 -12.00
N GLU A 167 -5.12 11.99 -11.48
CA GLU A 167 -5.30 11.38 -10.16
C GLU A 167 -4.80 12.30 -9.05
N ILE A 168 -5.38 12.14 -7.86
CA ILE A 168 -5.02 12.89 -6.65
C ILE A 168 -4.32 11.95 -5.70
N ALA A 169 -3.16 12.36 -5.18
CA ALA A 169 -2.48 11.62 -4.12
C ALA A 169 -3.18 11.86 -2.78
N LEU A 170 -3.45 10.78 -2.05
CA LEU A 170 -4.09 10.79 -0.73
C LEU A 170 -3.12 10.22 0.29
N TYR A 171 -2.81 10.99 1.35
CA TYR A 171 -1.87 10.60 2.39
C TYR A 171 -2.59 10.12 3.65
N TRP A 172 -2.30 8.87 4.01
CA TRP A 172 -2.88 8.18 5.15
C TRP A 172 -1.84 7.99 6.25
N TYR A 173 -2.28 8.10 7.51
CA TYR A 173 -1.41 7.98 8.67
C TYR A 173 -2.02 7.06 9.74
N LEU A 174 -1.19 6.20 10.32
CA LEU A 174 -1.46 5.43 11.52
C LEU A 174 -0.41 5.79 12.56
N ILE A 175 -0.85 6.38 13.67
CA ILE A 175 0.04 6.81 14.78
C ILE A 175 -0.02 5.73 15.87
N PHE A 176 1.13 5.40 16.45
CA PHE A 176 1.26 4.41 17.52
C PHE A 176 1.10 4.99 18.91
#